data_b070e15a6d23f4436de4786106c67394
#
_entry.id   b070e15a6d23f4436de4786106c67394
#
_cell.length_a   1.000
_cell.length_b   1.000
_cell.length_c   1.000
_cell.angle_alpha   90.00
_cell.angle_beta   90.00
_cell.angle_gamma   90.00
#
_symmetry.space_group_name_H-M   'P 1'
#
loop_
_entity.id
_entity.type
_entity.pdbx_description
1 polymer ?
#
loop_
_entity_poly.entity_id
_entity_poly.type
_entity_poly.pdbx_seq_one_letter_code
_entity_poly.pdbx_strand_id
1 'polypeptide(L)'
;ISLGAPLALYYKNDPNAVMQFVKEEDMASAQAQVKLIPYPQSVVMGEGEVAMGHFTSLVYPSEELRDLAETFANHPTASTQPLLALEQGAPKADAAINLILDNTQADEGYELKVTANTIDIKANGRAGFFYALQSLRQLLPVAVYGATREGWAEWTVPCLTIKDRPAFGHRGFMLDVSRHFFTKEEVKKLIDVAAIYKLNRFHWHL
;
A
#
# COMPACT_ATOMS: atom_id res chain seq x y z
N ILE A 1 -27.26 4.32 13.65
CA ILE A 1 -27.47 5.10 12.41
C ILE A 1 -26.98 4.23 11.27
N SER A 2 -27.94 3.63 10.54
CA SER A 2 -27.71 2.82 9.36
C SER A 2 -27.19 3.71 8.24
N LEU A 3 -25.96 3.55 7.80
CA LEU A 3 -25.44 4.09 6.55
C LEU A 3 -25.84 3.13 5.41
N GLY A 4 -27.11 3.08 5.11
CA GLY A 4 -27.63 2.40 3.93
C GLY A 4 -27.74 3.39 2.79
N ALA A 5 -26.79 3.36 1.88
CA ALA A 5 -26.91 3.56 0.44
C ALA A 5 -25.49 3.60 -0.16
N PRO A 6 -25.20 2.86 -1.25
CA PRO A 6 -23.93 3.02 -1.94
C PRO A 6 -23.88 4.44 -2.52
N LEU A 7 -22.74 5.12 -2.31
CA LEU A 7 -22.48 6.41 -2.93
C LEU A 7 -22.45 6.21 -4.45
N ALA A 8 -23.53 6.53 -5.12
CA ALA A 8 -23.59 6.57 -6.57
C ALA A 8 -22.81 7.79 -7.06
N LEU A 9 -21.56 7.58 -7.46
CA LEU A 9 -20.76 8.60 -8.14
C LEU A 9 -21.24 8.72 -9.59
N TYR A 10 -21.94 9.79 -9.88
CA TYR A 10 -22.38 10.16 -11.21
C TYR A 10 -21.18 10.57 -12.07
N TYR A 11 -20.79 9.75 -13.05
CA TYR A 11 -19.96 10.17 -14.18
C TYR A 11 -20.84 10.73 -15.30
N LYS A 12 -20.73 12.06 -15.52
CA LYS A 12 -21.58 12.79 -16.47
C LYS A 12 -21.09 12.72 -17.93
N ASN A 13 -19.96 12.10 -18.24
CA ASN A 13 -19.32 12.22 -19.56
C ASN A 13 -18.89 10.92 -20.26
N ASP A 14 -19.30 9.76 -19.80
CA ASP A 14 -19.11 8.51 -20.56
C ASP A 14 -20.43 7.76 -20.70
N PRO A 15 -21.07 7.83 -21.88
CA PRO A 15 -22.35 7.12 -22.12
C PRO A 15 -22.19 5.59 -22.15
N ASN A 16 -20.96 5.06 -22.10
CA ASN A 16 -20.68 3.63 -22.11
C ASN A 16 -20.10 3.12 -20.77
N ALA A 17 -20.02 3.95 -19.75
CA ALA A 17 -19.64 3.51 -18.42
C ALA A 17 -20.74 2.63 -17.83
N VAL A 18 -20.70 1.36 -18.13
CA VAL A 18 -21.51 0.35 -17.45
C VAL A 18 -20.98 0.22 -16.05
N MET A 19 -21.66 0.81 -15.05
CA MET A 19 -21.41 0.49 -13.65
C MET A 19 -21.71 -0.99 -13.46
N GLN A 20 -20.68 -1.82 -13.43
CA GLN A 20 -20.83 -3.17 -12.90
C GLN A 20 -20.98 -3.02 -11.38
N PHE A 21 -22.21 -3.13 -10.92
CA PHE A 21 -22.46 -3.34 -9.50
C PHE A 21 -21.88 -4.71 -9.14
N VAL A 22 -20.75 -4.72 -8.48
CA VAL A 22 -20.28 -5.93 -7.77
C VAL A 22 -21.35 -6.21 -6.72
N LYS A 23 -21.89 -7.43 -6.73
CA LYS A 23 -22.93 -7.80 -5.76
C LYS A 23 -22.37 -7.61 -4.36
N GLU A 24 -23.17 -7.03 -3.47
CA GLU A 24 -22.81 -6.76 -2.08
C GLU A 24 -22.29 -8.02 -1.36
N GLU A 25 -22.77 -9.19 -1.74
CA GLU A 25 -22.36 -10.51 -1.26
C GLU A 25 -20.93 -10.87 -1.69
N ASP A 26 -20.52 -10.52 -2.92
CA ASP A 26 -19.17 -10.78 -3.41
C ASP A 26 -18.15 -9.83 -2.78
N MET A 27 -18.56 -8.58 -2.50
CA MET A 27 -17.73 -7.62 -1.77
C MET A 27 -17.58 -8.00 -0.29
N ALA A 28 -18.64 -8.46 0.37
CA ALA A 28 -18.60 -8.84 1.77
C ALA A 28 -17.71 -10.07 2.00
N SER A 29 -17.74 -11.07 1.12
CA SER A 29 -16.90 -12.26 1.22
C SER A 29 -15.42 -11.98 0.98
N ALA A 30 -15.09 -11.11 0.02
CA ALA A 30 -13.73 -10.72 -0.28
C ALA A 30 -13.14 -9.77 0.79
N GLN A 31 -13.93 -8.80 1.28
CA GLN A 31 -13.53 -7.86 2.34
C GLN A 31 -13.34 -8.54 3.71
N ALA A 32 -13.94 -9.70 3.93
CA ALA A 32 -13.72 -10.47 5.16
C ALA A 32 -12.32 -11.09 5.23
N GLN A 33 -11.63 -11.24 4.09
CA GLN A 33 -10.33 -11.91 4.02
C GLN A 33 -9.16 -10.97 4.32
N VAL A 34 -9.20 -9.70 3.85
CA VAL A 34 -8.17 -8.70 4.11
C VAL A 34 -8.78 -7.33 4.37
N LYS A 35 -8.18 -6.57 5.31
CA LYS A 35 -8.66 -5.23 5.71
C LYS A 35 -7.79 -4.16 5.06
N LEU A 36 -8.02 -3.87 3.77
CA LEU A 36 -7.29 -2.87 3.00
C LEU A 36 -8.20 -1.69 2.64
N ILE A 37 -7.68 -0.47 2.75
CA ILE A 37 -8.35 0.77 2.38
C ILE A 37 -7.40 1.65 1.55
N PRO A 38 -7.77 2.03 0.30
CA PRO A 38 -8.90 1.52 -0.48
C PRO A 38 -8.77 0.01 -0.78
N TYR A 39 -9.90 -0.66 -0.96
CA TYR A 39 -9.88 -2.08 -1.29
C TYR A 39 -9.32 -2.28 -2.72
N PRO A 40 -8.38 -3.22 -2.93
CA PRO A 40 -7.79 -3.44 -4.25
C PRO A 40 -8.78 -3.99 -5.27
N GLN A 41 -8.50 -3.81 -6.57
CA GLN A 41 -9.33 -4.33 -7.64
C GLN A 41 -9.44 -5.87 -7.63
N SER A 42 -8.38 -6.57 -7.23
CA SER A 42 -8.37 -8.03 -7.15
C SER A 42 -7.52 -8.47 -5.97
N VAL A 43 -8.07 -9.41 -5.18
CA VAL A 43 -7.36 -10.12 -4.12
C VAL A 43 -7.63 -11.61 -4.30
N VAL A 44 -6.58 -12.39 -4.44
CA VAL A 44 -6.65 -13.86 -4.51
C VAL A 44 -5.84 -14.41 -3.33
N MET A 45 -6.52 -15.08 -2.41
CA MET A 45 -5.85 -15.70 -1.26
C MET A 45 -5.06 -16.93 -1.70
N GLY A 46 -3.86 -17.08 -1.15
CA GLY A 46 -3.04 -18.29 -1.21
C GLY A 46 -3.23 -19.13 0.04
N GLU A 47 -2.44 -20.17 0.16
CA GLU A 47 -2.45 -21.05 1.34
C GLU A 47 -1.44 -20.57 2.38
N GLY A 48 -1.89 -20.45 3.64
CA GLY A 48 -1.05 -20.13 4.77
C GLY A 48 -0.68 -18.66 4.91
N GLU A 49 0.28 -18.41 5.77
CA GLU A 49 0.83 -17.09 6.08
C GLU A 49 2.35 -17.20 6.25
N VAL A 50 3.05 -16.08 6.17
CA VAL A 50 4.50 -15.99 6.36
C VAL A 50 4.83 -14.94 7.40
N ALA A 51 5.77 -15.27 8.29
CA ALA A 51 6.26 -14.32 9.29
C ALA A 51 7.23 -13.30 8.66
N MET A 52 7.12 -12.03 9.06
CA MET A 52 8.00 -10.97 8.56
C MET A 52 9.47 -11.20 8.91
N GLY A 53 9.74 -11.91 10.00
CA GLY A 53 11.10 -12.31 10.38
C GLY A 53 11.78 -13.29 9.42
N HIS A 54 11.04 -13.91 8.50
CA HIS A 54 11.61 -14.71 7.42
C HIS A 54 12.41 -13.84 6.43
N PHE A 55 11.97 -12.60 6.20
CA PHE A 55 12.59 -11.71 5.22
C PHE A 55 13.79 -10.97 5.82
N THR A 56 14.93 -11.11 5.16
CA THR A 56 16.20 -10.53 5.61
C THR A 56 16.66 -9.37 4.74
N SER A 57 16.12 -9.25 3.52
CA SER A 57 16.49 -8.20 2.57
C SER A 57 15.30 -7.61 1.84
N LEU A 58 15.46 -6.33 1.45
CA LEU A 58 14.63 -5.66 0.47
C LEU A 58 15.50 -5.35 -0.74
N VAL A 59 15.15 -5.97 -1.87
CA VAL A 59 15.87 -5.86 -3.13
C VAL A 59 15.17 -4.85 -4.05
N TYR A 60 15.92 -3.91 -4.60
CA TYR A 60 15.40 -2.89 -5.52
C TYR A 60 16.23 -2.81 -6.80
N PRO A 61 15.60 -2.55 -7.97
CA PRO A 61 16.28 -2.70 -9.27
C PRO A 61 17.18 -1.52 -9.65
N SER A 62 16.94 -0.32 -9.12
CA SER A 62 17.69 0.89 -9.49
C SER A 62 17.83 1.87 -8.33
N GLU A 63 18.86 2.70 -8.36
CA GLU A 63 19.16 3.70 -7.32
C GLU A 63 17.99 4.69 -7.11
N GLU A 64 17.18 4.95 -8.13
CA GLU A 64 16.00 5.83 -8.06
C GLU A 64 14.92 5.33 -7.08
N LEU A 65 14.95 4.04 -6.74
CA LEU A 65 14.00 3.42 -5.80
C LEU A 65 14.59 3.22 -4.40
N ARG A 66 15.85 3.57 -4.20
CA ARG A 66 16.54 3.36 -2.93
C ARG A 66 15.85 4.06 -1.76
N ASP A 67 15.54 5.33 -1.90
CA ASP A 67 14.89 6.12 -0.84
C ASP A 67 13.49 5.58 -0.49
N LEU A 68 12.76 5.03 -1.47
CA LEU A 68 11.50 4.34 -1.25
C LEU A 68 11.71 3.05 -0.44
N ALA A 69 12.71 2.26 -0.80
CA ALA A 69 13.08 1.05 -0.09
C ALA A 69 13.53 1.36 1.35
N GLU A 70 14.36 2.40 1.53
CA GLU A 70 14.79 2.89 2.85
C GLU A 70 13.61 3.34 3.70
N THR A 71 12.67 4.09 3.11
CA THR A 71 11.47 4.55 3.81
C THR A 71 10.63 3.38 4.30
N PHE A 72 10.50 2.31 3.53
CA PHE A 72 9.77 1.13 3.96
C PHE A 72 10.55 0.34 5.01
N ALA A 73 11.83 0.08 4.80
CA ALA A 73 12.67 -0.69 5.70
C ALA A 73 12.87 0.00 7.07
N ASN A 74 12.90 1.34 7.08
CA ASN A 74 13.15 2.14 8.29
C ASN A 74 11.90 2.72 8.95
N HIS A 75 10.71 2.56 8.37
CA HIS A 75 9.48 3.13 8.92
C HIS A 75 8.73 2.17 9.86
N PRO A 76 8.24 2.66 10.98
CA PRO A 76 8.69 3.79 11.76
C PRO A 76 9.64 3.39 12.89
N THR A 77 10.73 4.10 12.94
CA THR A 77 11.45 4.60 14.10
C THR A 77 11.43 3.84 15.41
N ALA A 78 12.52 3.82 16.01
CA ALA A 78 13.07 3.56 17.31
C ALA A 78 14.01 2.35 17.36
N SER A 79 14.07 1.53 16.34
CA SER A 79 15.18 0.59 16.20
C SER A 79 16.32 1.30 15.46
N THR A 80 17.49 1.34 16.06
CA THR A 80 18.70 1.89 15.47
C THR A 80 19.29 1.00 14.36
N GLN A 81 18.67 -0.14 14.09
CA GLN A 81 19.10 -1.06 13.04
C GLN A 81 18.00 -1.26 12.01
N PRO A 82 18.32 -1.25 10.71
CA PRO A 82 17.38 -1.61 9.67
C PRO A 82 16.94 -3.06 9.87
N LEU A 83 15.64 -3.33 9.77
CA LEU A 83 15.09 -4.69 9.88
C LEU A 83 15.40 -5.53 8.63
N LEU A 84 15.61 -4.85 7.50
CA LEU A 84 15.86 -5.46 6.21
C LEU A 84 17.15 -4.88 5.63
N ALA A 85 18.05 -5.74 5.19
CA ALA A 85 19.21 -5.30 4.41
C ALA A 85 18.73 -4.75 3.06
N LEU A 86 19.21 -3.56 2.68
CA LEU A 86 18.88 -2.95 1.39
C LEU A 86 19.89 -3.41 0.36
N GLU A 87 19.41 -3.99 -0.73
CA GLU A 87 20.26 -4.53 -1.77
C GLU A 87 19.78 -4.06 -3.15
N GLN A 88 20.69 -3.46 -3.92
CA GLN A 88 20.41 -3.17 -5.31
C GLN A 88 20.80 -4.37 -6.18
N GLY A 89 19.86 -4.88 -6.98
CA GLY A 89 20.16 -6.02 -7.85
C GLY A 89 18.94 -6.75 -8.40
N ALA A 90 19.18 -7.97 -8.83
CA ALA A 90 18.15 -8.87 -9.32
C ALA A 90 17.32 -9.45 -8.17
N PRO A 91 16.03 -9.77 -8.41
CA PRO A 91 15.16 -10.40 -7.41
C PRO A 91 15.76 -11.70 -6.86
N LYS A 92 15.60 -11.91 -5.57
CA LYS A 92 16.01 -13.15 -4.88
C LYS A 92 14.85 -14.15 -4.83
N ALA A 93 15.17 -15.42 -4.85
CA ALA A 93 14.20 -16.51 -4.82
C ALA A 93 13.73 -16.89 -3.41
N ASP A 94 14.39 -16.39 -2.36
CA ASP A 94 14.09 -16.73 -0.97
C ASP A 94 14.46 -15.59 -0.02
N ALA A 95 13.73 -15.51 1.10
CA ALA A 95 13.98 -14.61 2.22
C ALA A 95 14.05 -13.11 1.86
N ALA A 96 13.35 -12.69 0.79
CA ALA A 96 13.44 -11.33 0.30
C ALA A 96 12.07 -10.69 -0.03
N ILE A 97 12.03 -9.38 0.12
CA ILE A 97 11.01 -8.51 -0.47
C ILE A 97 11.64 -7.94 -1.75
N ASN A 98 11.08 -8.25 -2.90
CA ASN A 98 11.61 -7.87 -4.20
C ASN A 98 10.78 -6.76 -4.84
N LEU A 99 11.40 -5.65 -5.22
CA LEU A 99 10.82 -4.65 -6.12
C LEU A 99 11.24 -4.99 -7.56
N ILE A 100 10.29 -5.29 -8.43
CA ILE A 100 10.53 -5.80 -9.78
C ILE A 100 9.91 -4.84 -10.79
N LEU A 101 10.73 -4.22 -11.63
CA LEU A 101 10.23 -3.40 -12.73
C LEU A 101 9.48 -4.27 -13.75
N ASP A 102 8.24 -3.89 -14.04
CA ASP A 102 7.37 -4.55 -15.00
C ASP A 102 6.59 -3.49 -15.80
N ASN A 103 7.08 -3.22 -17.00
CA ASN A 103 6.51 -2.20 -17.90
C ASN A 103 5.12 -2.58 -18.44
N THR A 104 4.61 -3.77 -18.14
CA THR A 104 3.25 -4.18 -18.52
C THR A 104 2.20 -3.71 -17.51
N GLN A 105 2.63 -3.27 -16.32
CA GLN A 105 1.72 -2.69 -15.33
C GLN A 105 1.23 -1.31 -15.78
N ALA A 106 -0.01 -0.99 -15.40
CA ALA A 106 -0.56 0.34 -15.62
C ALA A 106 0.19 1.40 -14.79
N ASP A 107 0.07 2.66 -15.19
CA ASP A 107 0.56 3.77 -14.38
C ASP A 107 -0.08 3.72 -12.99
N GLU A 108 0.73 3.92 -11.95
CA GLU A 108 0.33 3.77 -10.55
C GLU A 108 -0.19 2.36 -10.17
N GLY A 109 -0.24 1.41 -11.14
CA GLY A 109 -0.67 0.03 -10.91
C GLY A 109 0.44 -0.84 -10.33
N TYR A 110 0.05 -1.95 -9.69
CA TYR A 110 0.98 -2.92 -9.14
C TYR A 110 0.37 -4.32 -9.01
N GLU A 111 1.26 -5.31 -8.96
CA GLU A 111 0.99 -6.65 -8.48
C GLU A 111 1.82 -6.89 -7.22
N LEU A 112 1.19 -7.26 -6.12
CA LEU A 112 1.83 -7.68 -4.87
C LEU A 112 1.52 -9.15 -4.65
N LYS A 113 2.55 -9.99 -4.63
CA LYS A 113 2.44 -11.43 -4.38
C LYS A 113 3.21 -11.81 -3.13
N VAL A 114 2.52 -12.34 -2.15
CA VAL A 114 3.08 -12.88 -0.91
C VAL A 114 3.07 -14.39 -0.98
N THR A 115 4.23 -15.00 -0.81
CA THR A 115 4.44 -16.46 -0.75
C THR A 115 5.15 -16.83 0.54
N ALA A 116 5.32 -18.11 0.80
CA ALA A 116 6.11 -18.57 1.94
C ALA A 116 7.60 -18.15 1.88
N ASN A 117 8.13 -17.87 0.68
CA ASN A 117 9.55 -17.62 0.47
C ASN A 117 9.85 -16.14 0.15
N THR A 118 8.97 -15.46 -0.59
CA THR A 118 9.20 -14.08 -1.06
C THR A 118 7.95 -13.23 -1.00
N ILE A 119 8.17 -11.92 -0.93
CA ILE A 119 7.18 -10.92 -1.27
C ILE A 119 7.65 -10.23 -2.54
N ASP A 120 6.96 -10.47 -3.65
CA ASP A 120 7.29 -9.89 -4.95
C ASP A 120 6.32 -8.75 -5.27
N ILE A 121 6.86 -7.57 -5.55
CA ILE A 121 6.11 -6.38 -5.93
C ILE A 121 6.52 -6.01 -7.36
N LYS A 122 5.56 -6.07 -8.30
CA LYS A 122 5.76 -5.66 -9.69
C LYS A 122 5.04 -4.37 -9.96
N ALA A 123 5.73 -3.40 -10.54
CA ALA A 123 5.18 -2.12 -10.96
C ALA A 123 5.99 -1.54 -12.11
N ASN A 124 5.40 -0.62 -12.89
CA ASN A 124 6.14 0.05 -13.96
C ASN A 124 6.96 1.25 -13.47
N GLY A 125 6.78 1.70 -12.23
CA GLY A 125 7.48 2.85 -11.70
C GLY A 125 7.24 3.08 -10.21
N ARG A 126 7.86 4.16 -9.72
CA ARG A 126 7.92 4.53 -8.30
C ARG A 126 6.54 4.59 -7.62
N ALA A 127 5.53 5.15 -8.29
CA ALA A 127 4.19 5.30 -7.70
C ALA A 127 3.53 3.95 -7.42
N GLY A 128 3.61 2.99 -8.36
CA GLY A 128 3.09 1.65 -8.18
C GLY A 128 3.77 0.91 -7.03
N PHE A 129 5.11 0.98 -6.94
CA PHE A 129 5.85 0.43 -5.80
C PHE A 129 5.42 1.05 -4.47
N PHE A 130 5.26 2.38 -4.44
CA PHE A 130 4.82 3.08 -3.24
C PHE A 130 3.45 2.56 -2.77
N TYR A 131 2.47 2.44 -3.67
CA TYR A 131 1.12 1.96 -3.32
C TYR A 131 1.09 0.49 -2.92
N ALA A 132 1.91 -0.33 -3.54
CA ALA A 132 2.07 -1.73 -3.15
C ALA A 132 2.63 -1.87 -1.73
N LEU A 133 3.65 -1.06 -1.40
CA LEU A 133 4.24 -1.03 -0.05
C LEU A 133 3.23 -0.50 1.00
N GLN A 134 2.34 0.44 0.64
CA GLN A 134 1.25 0.83 1.54
C GLN A 134 0.26 -0.32 1.75
N SER A 135 -0.07 -1.08 0.72
CA SER A 135 -0.91 -2.28 0.86
C SER A 135 -0.26 -3.34 1.73
N LEU A 136 1.03 -3.62 1.50
CA LEU A 136 1.77 -4.56 2.36
C LEU A 136 1.77 -4.10 3.82
N ARG A 137 1.96 -2.80 4.07
CA ARG A 137 1.91 -2.24 5.43
C ARG A 137 0.54 -2.41 6.08
N GLN A 138 -0.55 -2.24 5.33
CA GLN A 138 -1.91 -2.45 5.84
C GLN A 138 -2.25 -3.93 6.11
N LEU A 139 -1.53 -4.87 5.50
CA LEU A 139 -1.66 -6.30 5.81
C LEU A 139 -1.02 -6.68 7.14
N LEU A 140 -0.10 -5.86 7.64
CA LEU A 140 0.58 -6.06 8.91
C LEU A 140 -0.33 -5.68 10.10
N PRO A 141 -0.06 -6.17 11.30
CA PRO A 141 -0.77 -5.75 12.50
C PRO A 141 -0.73 -4.23 12.70
N VAL A 142 -1.76 -3.67 13.35
CA VAL A 142 -1.86 -2.22 13.62
C VAL A 142 -0.63 -1.68 14.36
N ALA A 143 0.09 -2.53 15.09
CA ALA A 143 1.35 -2.18 15.74
C ALA A 143 2.41 -1.62 14.78
N VAL A 144 2.32 -1.89 13.46
CA VAL A 144 3.21 -1.31 12.44
C VAL A 144 3.18 0.23 12.42
N TYR A 145 2.07 0.84 12.84
CA TYR A 145 1.90 2.29 12.92
C TYR A 145 2.30 2.87 14.30
N GLY A 146 2.75 2.01 15.21
CA GLY A 146 3.23 2.40 16.54
C GLY A 146 4.65 2.95 16.54
N ALA A 147 5.09 3.41 17.72
CA ALA A 147 6.43 3.96 17.89
C ALA A 147 7.54 2.89 18.01
N THR A 148 7.16 1.62 18.16
CA THR A 148 8.11 0.51 18.33
C THR A 148 7.82 -0.59 17.32
N ARG A 149 8.87 -1.35 16.96
CA ARG A 149 8.75 -2.55 16.10
C ARG A 149 8.87 -3.83 16.91
N GLU A 150 8.51 -3.77 18.17
CA GLU A 150 8.46 -4.95 19.01
C GLU A 150 7.55 -6.01 18.38
N GLY A 151 8.05 -7.24 18.27
CA GLY A 151 7.34 -8.33 17.64
C GLY A 151 7.40 -8.38 16.09
N TRP A 152 8.17 -7.52 15.42
CA TRP A 152 8.26 -7.54 13.94
C TRP A 152 8.51 -8.93 13.36
N ALA A 153 9.44 -9.68 13.94
CA ALA A 153 9.79 -11.02 13.45
C ALA A 153 8.62 -12.01 13.53
N GLU A 154 7.69 -11.79 14.45
CA GLU A 154 6.53 -12.64 14.70
C GLU A 154 5.28 -12.17 13.93
N TRP A 155 5.29 -10.95 13.39
CA TRP A 155 4.17 -10.46 12.59
C TRP A 155 4.03 -11.29 11.33
N THR A 156 2.81 -11.73 11.05
CA THR A 156 2.51 -12.52 9.87
C THR A 156 1.71 -11.73 8.85
N VAL A 157 1.89 -12.11 7.59
CA VAL A 157 1.06 -11.68 6.46
C VAL A 157 0.51 -12.89 5.75
N PRO A 158 -0.76 -12.88 5.32
CA PRO A 158 -1.33 -14.00 4.58
C PRO A 158 -0.66 -14.13 3.21
N CYS A 159 -0.47 -15.36 2.75
CA CYS A 159 -0.11 -15.63 1.37
C CYS A 159 -1.26 -15.21 0.47
N LEU A 160 -0.99 -14.36 -0.52
CA LEU A 160 -2.01 -13.81 -1.42
C LEU A 160 -1.38 -13.19 -2.67
N THR A 161 -2.23 -12.88 -3.63
CA THR A 161 -1.87 -12.02 -4.77
C THR A 161 -2.87 -10.87 -4.85
N ILE A 162 -2.37 -9.65 -4.81
CA ILE A 162 -3.14 -8.42 -5.04
C ILE A 162 -2.76 -7.85 -6.40
N LYS A 163 -3.77 -7.50 -7.20
CA LYS A 163 -3.60 -6.66 -8.40
C LYS A 163 -4.46 -5.43 -8.22
N ASP A 164 -3.82 -4.29 -8.32
CA ASP A 164 -4.50 -3.03 -8.06
C ASP A 164 -3.96 -1.90 -8.96
N ARG A 165 -4.84 -0.98 -9.24
CA ARG A 165 -4.54 0.33 -9.85
C ARG A 165 -5.60 1.31 -9.41
N PRO A 166 -5.27 2.61 -9.29
CA PRO A 166 -6.26 3.60 -8.93
C PRO A 166 -7.38 3.71 -9.99
N ALA A 167 -8.63 3.82 -9.54
CA ALA A 167 -9.75 4.12 -10.43
C ALA A 167 -9.72 5.59 -10.92
N PHE A 168 -9.07 6.48 -10.13
CA PHE A 168 -9.01 7.92 -10.42
C PHE A 168 -7.56 8.41 -10.36
N GLY A 169 -7.14 9.16 -11.38
CA GLY A 169 -5.82 9.81 -11.43
C GLY A 169 -5.67 10.98 -10.43
N HIS A 170 -6.78 11.59 -9.99
CA HIS A 170 -6.78 12.63 -8.97
C HIS A 170 -7.43 12.12 -7.69
N ARG A 171 -6.65 11.98 -6.63
CA ARG A 171 -7.09 11.55 -5.30
C ARG A 171 -6.53 12.52 -4.27
N GLY A 172 -7.29 13.54 -3.96
CA GLY A 172 -6.81 14.65 -3.16
C GLY A 172 -7.65 14.99 -1.96
N PHE A 173 -7.07 15.79 -1.09
CA PHE A 173 -7.74 16.45 0.02
C PHE A 173 -7.23 17.88 0.15
N MET A 174 -7.97 18.72 0.86
CA MET A 174 -7.62 20.11 1.12
C MET A 174 -7.54 20.35 2.62
N LEU A 175 -6.55 21.11 3.05
CA LEU A 175 -6.42 21.63 4.41
C LEU A 175 -6.38 23.15 4.36
N ASP A 176 -7.31 23.78 5.05
CA ASP A 176 -7.37 25.24 5.19
C ASP A 176 -6.70 25.65 6.51
N VAL A 177 -5.46 26.12 6.42
CA VAL A 177 -4.68 26.58 7.59
C VAL A 177 -4.84 28.10 7.81
N SER A 178 -5.50 28.81 6.89
CA SER A 178 -5.76 30.24 7.07
C SER A 178 -6.88 30.51 8.06
N ARG A 179 -7.81 29.57 8.22
CA ARG A 179 -8.93 29.68 9.18
C ARG A 179 -8.62 29.06 10.53
N HIS A 180 -7.82 27.99 10.55
CA HIS A 180 -7.35 27.36 11.76
C HIS A 180 -5.87 27.05 11.65
N PHE A 181 -5.10 27.49 12.63
CA PHE A 181 -3.67 27.19 12.66
C PHE A 181 -3.43 25.69 12.92
N PHE A 182 -2.54 25.10 12.10
CA PHE A 182 -1.99 23.78 12.29
C PHE A 182 -0.47 23.88 12.41
N THR A 183 0.10 23.14 13.32
CA THR A 183 1.54 23.05 13.46
C THR A 183 2.14 22.28 12.26
N LYS A 184 3.42 22.48 12.01
CA LYS A 184 4.15 21.74 10.96
C LYS A 184 4.03 20.22 11.17
N GLU A 185 4.07 19.76 12.41
CA GLU A 185 4.00 18.35 12.78
C GLU A 185 2.61 17.76 12.49
N GLU A 186 1.55 18.49 12.74
CA GLU A 186 0.19 18.07 12.39
C GLU A 186 0.00 17.99 10.88
N VAL A 187 0.50 18.94 10.11
CA VAL A 187 0.44 18.92 8.64
C VAL A 187 1.21 17.70 8.10
N LYS A 188 2.42 17.41 8.60
CA LYS A 188 3.19 16.23 8.21
C LYS A 188 2.43 14.94 8.51
N LYS A 189 1.86 14.82 9.72
CA LYS A 189 1.07 13.66 10.11
C LYS A 189 -0.13 13.45 9.19
N LEU A 190 -0.79 14.54 8.77
CA LEU A 190 -1.89 14.48 7.82
C LEU A 190 -1.45 13.97 6.44
N ILE A 191 -0.27 14.42 5.96
CA ILE A 191 0.34 13.93 4.72
C ILE A 191 0.68 12.43 4.84
N ASP A 192 1.23 11.99 5.95
CA ASP A 192 1.55 10.57 6.19
C ASP A 192 0.28 9.70 6.17
N VAL A 193 -0.79 10.19 6.80
CA VAL A 193 -2.10 9.50 6.76
C VAL A 193 -2.65 9.46 5.33
N ALA A 194 -2.57 10.56 4.59
CA ALA A 194 -2.99 10.61 3.19
C ALA A 194 -2.21 9.61 2.32
N ALA A 195 -0.91 9.47 2.57
CA ALA A 195 -0.04 8.51 1.89
C ALA A 195 -0.46 7.05 2.15
N ILE A 196 -0.84 6.70 3.39
CA ILE A 196 -1.34 5.37 3.76
C ILE A 196 -2.57 5.01 2.94
N TYR A 197 -3.48 5.97 2.72
CA TYR A 197 -4.69 5.81 1.92
C TYR A 197 -4.50 6.08 0.43
N LYS A 198 -3.26 6.15 -0.05
CA LYS A 198 -2.89 6.28 -1.47
C LYS A 198 -3.42 7.55 -2.13
N LEU A 199 -3.63 8.62 -1.35
CA LEU A 199 -3.93 9.93 -1.91
C LEU A 199 -2.68 10.51 -2.57
N ASN A 200 -2.85 11.25 -3.69
CA ASN A 200 -1.73 11.76 -4.49
C ASN A 200 -1.77 13.28 -4.73
N ARG A 201 -2.72 13.99 -4.14
CA ARG A 201 -2.84 15.45 -4.23
C ARG A 201 -3.16 16.04 -2.86
N PHE A 202 -2.42 17.05 -2.51
CA PHE A 202 -2.65 17.86 -1.32
C PHE A 202 -2.85 19.31 -1.73
N HIS A 203 -4.04 19.85 -1.46
CA HIS A 203 -4.31 21.28 -1.62
C HIS A 203 -4.12 21.95 -0.26
N TRP A 204 -3.06 22.70 -0.14
CA TRP A 204 -2.75 23.47 1.06
C TRP A 204 -3.22 24.90 0.85
N HIS A 205 -4.31 25.28 1.51
CA HIS A 205 -4.84 26.63 1.50
C HIS A 205 -4.19 27.44 2.61
N LEU A 206 -3.42 28.49 2.22
CA LEU A 206 -2.63 29.38 3.07
C LEU A 206 -3.36 30.69 3.30
#